data_3738539bc0823a627145cf89084b8633
#
_entry.id   3738539bc0823a627145cf89084b8633
#
_cell.length_a   1.000
_cell.length_b   1.000
_cell.length_c   1.000
_cell.angle_alpha   90.00
_cell.angle_beta   90.00
_cell.angle_gamma   90.00
#
_symmetry.space_group_name_H-M   'P 1'
#
loop_
_entity.id
_entity.type
_entity.pdbx_description
1 polymer ?
#
loop_
_entity_poly.entity_id
_entity_poly.type
_entity_poly.pdbx_seq_one_letter_code
_entity_poly.pdbx_strand_id
1 'polypeptide(L)'
;MKNPFKKTIDEGLEQLETGAANAWILSGLKVVLAGIAIVALISLGLGFYWSQEPKMTIQEAGKINQSAPTGTATVQALQQLGGILLHKPGGYLSNDLLPPGVFLDNVPNWEFGVLVQVRDLARALRNTLSRSQSQSREDPDLVIAENQFYFDNNSWFLPATEDEYQKGLVALDRYLLRLGDPGEQQAQFYARADNLSLWLGEAETRLGSLSQRLSASVGKRQLDTALAGDSAAQQSTTTAGEQELKTPWLELDDIFYEARGSTWAILVILRAIEHDFGLVLEKKNARVSLRQIIRELEPTQDPLWSPMILNGSGLGVLANHSLVMASHISRANAATVSYTHLTLPTKRIV
;
A
#
# COMPACT_ATOMS: atom_id res chain seq x y z
N MET A 1 70.03 17.36 -47.80
CA MET A 1 68.77 17.20 -48.59
C MET A 1 67.81 16.23 -47.85
N LYS A 2 66.79 16.68 -47.21
CA LYS A 2 65.75 15.79 -46.60
C LYS A 2 64.91 15.17 -47.72
N ASN A 3 64.91 13.85 -47.73
CA ASN A 3 64.21 13.08 -48.77
C ASN A 3 62.71 13.31 -48.65
N PRO A 4 62.02 13.96 -49.64
CA PRO A 4 60.64 14.30 -49.60
C PRO A 4 59.69 13.05 -49.50
N PHE A 5 60.19 11.91 -50.07
CA PHE A 5 59.42 10.65 -50.03
C PHE A 5 59.26 10.07 -48.62
N LYS A 6 60.28 10.31 -47.72
CA LYS A 6 60.18 9.79 -46.36
C LYS A 6 59.09 10.51 -45.55
N LYS A 7 58.95 11.85 -45.78
CA LYS A 7 57.91 12.64 -45.10
C LYS A 7 56.48 12.23 -45.48
N THR A 8 56.28 11.94 -46.78
CA THR A 8 54.94 11.50 -47.25
C THR A 8 54.57 10.09 -46.76
N ILE A 9 55.56 9.22 -46.58
CA ILE A 9 55.35 7.87 -46.03
C ILE A 9 55.04 7.97 -44.53
N ASP A 10 55.77 8.78 -43.77
CA ASP A 10 55.58 9.00 -42.35
C ASP A 10 54.20 9.64 -42.05
N GLU A 11 53.80 10.64 -42.86
CA GLU A 11 52.47 11.25 -42.77
C GLU A 11 51.31 10.26 -43.11
N GLY A 12 51.54 9.38 -44.09
CA GLY A 12 50.61 8.32 -44.47
C GLY A 12 50.47 7.24 -43.43
N LEU A 13 51.56 6.87 -42.74
CA LEU A 13 51.54 5.91 -41.64
C LEU A 13 50.84 6.50 -40.43
N GLU A 14 51.10 7.77 -40.09
CA GLU A 14 50.42 8.46 -38.97
C GLU A 14 48.91 8.60 -39.22
N GLN A 15 48.48 8.84 -40.45
CA GLN A 15 47.06 8.86 -40.83
C GLN A 15 46.40 7.47 -40.74
N LEU A 16 47.13 6.41 -41.10
CA LEU A 16 46.64 5.04 -40.97
C LEU A 16 46.54 4.58 -39.51
N GLU A 17 47.52 4.96 -38.65
CA GLU A 17 47.50 4.66 -37.21
C GLU A 17 46.37 5.42 -36.50
N THR A 18 46.17 6.71 -36.81
CA THR A 18 45.06 7.49 -36.26
C THR A 18 43.71 7.00 -36.77
N GLY A 19 43.61 6.60 -37.99
CA GLY A 19 42.40 6.01 -38.57
C GLY A 19 42.04 4.65 -37.92
N ALA A 20 43.03 3.80 -37.73
CA ALA A 20 42.86 2.51 -37.05
C ALA A 20 42.49 2.71 -35.55
N ALA A 21 43.18 3.63 -34.85
CA ALA A 21 42.85 3.96 -33.45
C ALA A 21 41.40 4.49 -33.32
N ASN A 22 40.99 5.39 -34.21
CA ASN A 22 39.62 5.89 -34.23
C ASN A 22 38.58 4.79 -34.54
N ALA A 23 38.91 3.85 -35.43
CA ALA A 23 38.01 2.71 -35.74
C ALA A 23 37.88 1.76 -34.55
N TRP A 24 38.93 1.53 -33.78
CA TRP A 24 38.93 0.74 -32.54
C TRP A 24 38.09 1.43 -31.44
N ILE A 25 38.27 2.73 -31.26
CA ILE A 25 37.51 3.52 -30.29
C ILE A 25 36.00 3.50 -30.66
N LEU A 26 35.66 3.67 -31.95
CA LEU A 26 34.30 3.63 -32.44
C LEU A 26 33.67 2.24 -32.28
N SER A 27 34.42 1.15 -32.52
CA SER A 27 33.90 -0.20 -32.29
C SER A 27 33.73 -0.51 -30.82
N GLY A 28 34.68 -0.08 -29.96
CA GLY A 28 34.53 -0.16 -28.51
C GLY A 28 33.28 0.58 -28.00
N LEU A 29 33.07 1.81 -28.48
CA LEU A 29 31.87 2.60 -28.13
C LEU A 29 30.57 1.92 -28.57
N LYS A 30 30.52 1.31 -29.76
CA LYS A 30 29.35 0.54 -30.22
C LYS A 30 29.07 -0.66 -29.34
N VAL A 31 30.09 -1.38 -28.88
CA VAL A 31 29.94 -2.52 -27.95
C VAL A 31 29.38 -2.05 -26.60
N VAL A 32 29.92 -0.95 -26.07
CA VAL A 32 29.41 -0.36 -24.81
C VAL A 32 27.98 0.10 -24.95
N LEU A 33 27.64 0.81 -26.03
CA LEU A 33 26.28 1.25 -26.30
C LEU A 33 25.31 0.07 -26.48
N ALA A 34 25.73 -0.98 -27.18
CA ALA A 34 24.94 -2.21 -27.30
C ALA A 34 24.73 -2.88 -25.96
N GLY A 35 25.77 -2.93 -25.10
CA GLY A 35 25.65 -3.44 -23.72
C GLY A 35 24.66 -2.64 -22.90
N ILE A 36 24.74 -1.31 -22.92
CA ILE A 36 23.79 -0.42 -22.25
C ILE A 36 22.36 -0.64 -22.76
N ALA A 37 22.18 -0.75 -24.08
CA ALA A 37 20.88 -0.99 -24.69
C ALA A 37 20.26 -2.33 -24.23
N ILE A 38 21.07 -3.39 -24.16
CA ILE A 38 20.63 -4.71 -23.67
C ILE A 38 20.22 -4.61 -22.19
N VAL A 39 21.02 -3.98 -21.35
CA VAL A 39 20.69 -3.77 -19.93
C VAL A 39 19.40 -2.95 -19.78
N ALA A 40 19.23 -1.90 -20.59
CA ALA A 40 18.02 -1.09 -20.58
C ALA A 40 16.77 -1.90 -20.99
N LEU A 41 16.88 -2.74 -22.02
CA LEU A 41 15.78 -3.62 -22.47
C LEU A 41 15.42 -4.66 -21.39
N ILE A 42 16.42 -5.26 -20.75
CA ILE A 42 16.20 -6.19 -19.64
C ILE A 42 15.53 -5.46 -18.47
N SER A 43 16.01 -4.28 -18.09
CA SER A 43 15.41 -3.46 -17.04
C SER A 43 13.97 -3.07 -17.34
N LEU A 44 13.65 -2.71 -18.59
CA LEU A 44 12.27 -2.44 -19.01
C LEU A 44 11.38 -3.68 -18.91
N GLY A 45 11.87 -4.84 -19.34
CA GLY A 45 11.12 -6.10 -19.26
C GLY A 45 10.87 -6.52 -17.80
N LEU A 46 11.88 -6.43 -16.94
CA LEU A 46 11.76 -6.69 -15.51
C LEU A 46 10.85 -5.66 -14.83
N GLY A 47 10.99 -4.38 -15.15
CA GLY A 47 10.15 -3.31 -14.63
C GLY A 47 8.67 -3.54 -14.95
N PHE A 48 8.35 -3.92 -16.19
CA PHE A 48 6.98 -4.28 -16.56
C PHE A 48 6.47 -5.51 -15.79
N TYR A 49 7.30 -6.53 -15.56
CA TYR A 49 6.93 -7.70 -14.78
C TYR A 49 6.72 -7.37 -13.30
N TRP A 50 7.58 -6.52 -12.70
CA TRP A 50 7.50 -6.13 -11.29
C TRP A 50 6.38 -5.12 -11.02
N SER A 51 5.96 -4.35 -12.03
CA SER A 51 4.86 -3.40 -11.90
C SER A 51 3.47 -4.05 -11.88
N GLN A 52 3.38 -5.38 -12.08
CA GLN A 52 2.11 -6.07 -12.03
C GLN A 52 1.60 -6.18 -10.59
N GLU A 53 0.43 -5.62 -10.35
CA GLU A 53 -0.24 -5.76 -9.06
C GLU A 53 -0.58 -7.23 -8.77
N PRO A 54 -0.40 -7.69 -7.52
CA PRO A 54 -0.81 -9.02 -7.13
C PRO A 54 -2.31 -9.21 -7.34
N LYS A 55 -2.67 -10.29 -8.02
CA LYS A 55 -4.09 -10.64 -8.21
C LYS A 55 -4.71 -10.96 -6.85
N MET A 56 -5.89 -10.41 -6.60
CA MET A 56 -6.63 -10.70 -5.40
C MET A 56 -7.14 -12.16 -5.47
N THR A 57 -6.40 -13.08 -4.90
CA THR A 57 -6.80 -14.48 -4.80
C THR A 57 -7.77 -14.64 -3.62
N ILE A 58 -8.94 -14.05 -3.78
CA ILE A 58 -10.00 -13.96 -2.77
C ILE A 58 -10.58 -15.33 -2.42
N GLN A 59 -10.40 -16.32 -3.27
CA GLN A 59 -10.95 -17.67 -3.08
C GLN A 59 -10.24 -18.46 -1.99
N GLU A 60 -9.04 -18.10 -1.57
CA GLU A 60 -8.32 -18.85 -0.54
C GLU A 60 -8.72 -18.46 0.88
N ALA A 61 -9.13 -17.23 1.14
CA ALA A 61 -9.72 -16.85 2.42
C ALA A 61 -11.05 -17.57 2.71
N GLY A 62 -11.76 -18.05 1.68
CA GLY A 62 -12.98 -18.85 1.81
C GLY A 62 -12.75 -20.36 1.96
N LYS A 63 -11.51 -20.86 1.83
CA LYS A 63 -11.15 -22.28 2.08
C LYS A 63 -10.69 -22.52 3.51
N ILE A 64 -10.89 -21.59 4.42
CA ILE A 64 -10.61 -21.80 5.83
C ILE A 64 -11.47 -22.95 6.29
N ASN A 65 -10.81 -23.96 6.85
CA ASN A 65 -11.46 -25.14 7.38
C ASN A 65 -12.53 -24.69 8.39
N GLN A 66 -13.79 -25.06 8.19
CA GLN A 66 -14.91 -24.65 9.08
C GLN A 66 -14.69 -25.04 10.55
N SER A 67 -13.73 -25.91 10.81
CA SER A 67 -13.28 -26.32 12.14
C SER A 67 -12.13 -25.47 12.70
N ALA A 68 -11.63 -24.46 11.98
CA ALA A 68 -10.56 -23.62 12.47
C ALA A 68 -11.05 -22.68 13.59
N PRO A 69 -10.23 -22.40 14.61
CA PRO A 69 -10.57 -21.48 15.67
C PRO A 69 -10.91 -20.08 15.13
N THR A 70 -11.82 -19.39 15.83
CA THR A 70 -12.15 -18.00 15.53
C THR A 70 -10.89 -17.13 15.59
N GLY A 71 -10.68 -16.26 14.62
CA GLY A 71 -9.50 -15.40 14.48
C GLY A 71 -8.48 -15.94 13.47
N THR A 72 -8.57 -17.20 13.11
CA THR A 72 -7.64 -17.81 12.12
C THR A 72 -7.67 -17.09 10.80
N ALA A 73 -8.85 -16.75 10.29
CA ALA A 73 -9.00 -16.03 9.02
C ALA A 73 -8.36 -14.64 9.05
N THR A 74 -8.58 -13.90 10.12
CA THR A 74 -8.06 -12.53 10.28
C THR A 74 -6.53 -12.53 10.40
N VAL A 75 -5.95 -13.47 11.15
CA VAL A 75 -4.49 -13.59 11.26
C VAL A 75 -3.87 -14.06 9.96
N GLN A 76 -4.47 -15.03 9.27
CA GLN A 76 -4.02 -15.47 7.95
C GLN A 76 -4.10 -14.36 6.90
N ALA A 77 -5.13 -13.51 6.95
CA ALA A 77 -5.20 -12.34 6.08
C ALA A 77 -4.01 -11.38 6.32
N LEU A 78 -3.66 -11.12 7.58
CA LEU A 78 -2.49 -10.30 7.91
C LEU A 78 -1.19 -10.94 7.41
N GLN A 79 -1.01 -12.25 7.60
CA GLN A 79 0.14 -13.00 7.08
C GLN A 79 0.21 -12.94 5.55
N GLN A 80 -0.92 -13.11 4.88
CA GLN A 80 -0.99 -13.02 3.42
C GLN A 80 -0.61 -11.64 2.91
N LEU A 81 -1.11 -10.56 3.55
CA LEU A 81 -0.77 -9.19 3.18
C LEU A 81 0.73 -8.92 3.35
N GLY A 82 1.29 -9.26 4.51
CA GLY A 82 2.74 -9.11 4.75
C GLY A 82 3.58 -10.01 3.85
N GLY A 83 3.15 -11.24 3.61
CA GLY A 83 3.82 -12.17 2.70
C GLY A 83 3.84 -11.67 1.25
N ILE A 84 2.75 -11.08 0.78
CA ILE A 84 2.68 -10.49 -0.58
C ILE A 84 3.64 -9.31 -0.72
N LEU A 85 3.76 -8.45 0.31
CA LEU A 85 4.74 -7.36 0.28
C LEU A 85 6.16 -7.90 0.02
N LEU A 86 6.54 -9.03 0.65
CA LEU A 86 7.89 -9.58 0.56
C LEU A 86 8.11 -10.49 -0.66
N HIS A 87 7.07 -11.18 -1.16
CA HIS A 87 7.23 -12.27 -2.13
C HIS A 87 6.53 -12.06 -3.46
N LYS A 88 5.90 -10.87 -3.69
CA LYS A 88 5.37 -10.54 -5.02
C LYS A 88 6.51 -10.45 -6.06
N PRO A 89 6.21 -10.41 -7.38
CA PRO A 89 7.22 -10.19 -8.40
C PRO A 89 8.08 -8.96 -8.08
N GLY A 90 9.40 -9.14 -8.04
CA GLY A 90 10.36 -8.11 -7.65
C GLY A 90 10.67 -8.04 -6.15
N GLY A 91 9.93 -8.74 -5.30
CA GLY A 91 10.10 -8.64 -3.84
C GLY A 91 9.54 -7.32 -3.28
N TYR A 92 10.09 -6.83 -2.18
CA TYR A 92 9.79 -5.52 -1.61
C TYR A 92 10.58 -4.44 -2.34
N LEU A 93 9.91 -3.46 -2.94
CA LEU A 93 10.53 -2.49 -3.85
C LEU A 93 10.71 -1.10 -3.24
N SER A 94 10.05 -0.80 -2.12
CA SER A 94 10.08 0.53 -1.51
C SER A 94 11.48 0.98 -1.04
N ASN A 95 12.39 0.04 -0.79
CA ASN A 95 13.76 0.30 -0.38
C ASN A 95 14.82 0.03 -1.47
N ASP A 96 14.40 -0.27 -2.71
CA ASP A 96 15.30 -0.55 -3.83
C ASP A 96 16.07 0.70 -4.26
N LEU A 97 17.40 0.55 -4.40
CA LEU A 97 18.30 1.60 -4.86
C LEU A 97 18.79 1.38 -6.30
N LEU A 98 18.51 0.22 -6.90
CA LEU A 98 19.02 -0.17 -8.21
C LEU A 98 17.90 -0.32 -9.25
N PRO A 99 18.21 -0.07 -10.55
CA PRO A 99 17.29 -0.38 -11.63
C PRO A 99 16.95 -1.90 -11.71
N PRO A 100 15.68 -2.28 -12.02
CA PRO A 100 14.60 -1.40 -12.39
C PRO A 100 13.81 -0.84 -11.19
N GLY A 101 13.99 -1.35 -9.95
CA GLY A 101 13.19 -1.01 -8.77
C GLY A 101 13.09 0.49 -8.53
N VAL A 102 14.23 1.19 -8.58
CA VAL A 102 14.31 2.65 -8.35
C VAL A 102 13.48 3.50 -9.34
N PHE A 103 13.07 2.93 -10.47
CA PHE A 103 12.22 3.63 -11.47
C PHE A 103 10.73 3.29 -11.34
N LEU A 104 10.38 2.43 -10.40
CA LEU A 104 9.00 1.96 -10.19
C LEU A 104 8.39 2.69 -8.99
N ASP A 105 8.00 3.94 -9.15
CA ASP A 105 7.41 4.78 -8.11
C ASP A 105 6.00 4.32 -7.70
N ASN A 106 5.18 3.88 -8.64
CA ASN A 106 3.81 3.42 -8.40
C ASN A 106 3.74 2.21 -7.45
N VAL A 107 4.67 1.24 -7.61
CA VAL A 107 4.65 0.01 -6.80
C VAL A 107 5.02 0.27 -5.33
N PRO A 108 6.06 1.03 -5.00
CA PRO A 108 6.33 1.47 -3.63
C PRO A 108 5.14 2.18 -2.96
N ASN A 109 4.42 3.01 -3.68
CA ASN A 109 3.24 3.67 -3.14
C ASN A 109 2.08 2.69 -2.89
N TRP A 110 1.88 1.71 -3.77
CA TRP A 110 0.94 0.61 -3.55
C TRP A 110 1.35 -0.23 -2.33
N GLU A 111 2.65 -0.59 -2.20
CA GLU A 111 3.19 -1.29 -1.03
C GLU A 111 2.95 -0.51 0.26
N PHE A 112 3.20 0.80 0.25
CA PHE A 112 2.94 1.66 1.39
C PHE A 112 1.46 1.64 1.80
N GLY A 113 0.55 1.69 0.83
CA GLY A 113 -0.88 1.56 1.07
C GLY A 113 -1.24 0.25 1.77
N VAL A 114 -0.69 -0.87 1.32
CA VAL A 114 -0.86 -2.20 1.96
C VAL A 114 -0.24 -2.22 3.34
N LEU A 115 0.98 -1.71 3.48
CA LEU A 115 1.73 -1.71 4.74
C LEU A 115 1.01 -0.95 5.85
N VAL A 116 0.38 0.19 5.54
CA VAL A 116 -0.44 0.94 6.50
C VAL A 116 -1.53 0.04 7.08
N GLN A 117 -2.22 -0.75 6.26
CA GLN A 117 -3.27 -1.66 6.72
C GLN A 117 -2.72 -2.86 7.50
N VAL A 118 -1.55 -3.37 7.12
CA VAL A 118 -0.81 -4.40 7.88
C VAL A 118 -0.49 -3.89 9.30
N ARG A 119 0.03 -2.68 9.41
CA ARG A 119 0.35 -2.03 10.69
C ARG A 119 -0.89 -1.81 11.54
N ASP A 120 -1.96 -1.30 10.96
CA ASP A 120 -3.21 -1.02 11.67
C ASP A 120 -3.86 -2.33 12.16
N LEU A 121 -3.88 -3.39 11.35
CA LEU A 121 -4.41 -4.69 11.78
C LEU A 121 -3.52 -5.38 12.83
N ALA A 122 -2.19 -5.31 12.70
CA ALA A 122 -1.27 -5.84 13.70
C ALA A 122 -1.48 -5.16 15.07
N ARG A 123 -1.64 -3.84 15.07
CA ARG A 123 -1.98 -3.06 16.27
C ARG A 123 -3.33 -3.48 16.85
N ALA A 124 -4.35 -3.65 16.02
CA ALA A 124 -5.67 -4.08 16.45
C ALA A 124 -5.63 -5.51 17.04
N LEU A 125 -4.89 -6.43 16.44
CA LEU A 125 -4.66 -7.76 16.98
C LEU A 125 -4.03 -7.70 18.37
N ARG A 126 -2.95 -6.95 18.54
CA ARG A 126 -2.27 -6.83 19.83
C ARG A 126 -3.14 -6.17 20.90
N ASN A 127 -3.80 -5.05 20.58
CA ASN A 127 -4.41 -4.18 21.59
C ASN A 127 -5.87 -4.52 21.89
N THR A 128 -6.62 -5.08 20.95
CA THR A 128 -8.08 -5.26 21.07
C THR A 128 -8.54 -6.69 20.77
N LEU A 129 -8.11 -7.28 19.67
CA LEU A 129 -8.65 -8.56 19.20
C LEU A 129 -8.14 -9.76 19.98
N SER A 130 -6.92 -9.71 20.54
CA SER A 130 -6.36 -10.79 21.36
C SER A 130 -6.56 -10.61 22.88
N ARG A 131 -7.09 -9.45 23.31
CA ARG A 131 -7.21 -9.12 24.74
C ARG A 131 -8.62 -9.26 25.26
N SER A 132 -8.76 -9.90 26.43
CA SER A 132 -10.02 -9.87 27.16
C SER A 132 -10.18 -8.55 27.91
N GLN A 133 -11.44 -8.16 28.21
CA GLN A 133 -11.70 -6.94 28.98
C GLN A 133 -11.19 -7.03 30.42
N SER A 134 -11.02 -8.24 30.96
CA SER A 134 -10.61 -8.48 32.35
C SER A 134 -9.11 -8.72 32.53
N GLN A 135 -8.39 -9.04 31.44
CA GLN A 135 -6.96 -9.34 31.49
C GLN A 135 -6.19 -8.40 30.58
N SER A 136 -5.26 -7.63 31.16
CA SER A 136 -4.43 -6.65 30.43
C SER A 136 -3.19 -7.23 29.77
N ARG A 137 -3.03 -8.56 29.76
CA ARG A 137 -1.81 -9.17 29.23
C ARG A 137 -1.82 -9.18 27.70
N GLU A 138 -0.75 -8.64 27.10
CA GLU A 138 -0.49 -8.69 25.69
C GLU A 138 0.11 -10.03 25.28
N ASP A 139 -0.23 -10.51 24.09
CA ASP A 139 0.41 -11.71 23.53
C ASP A 139 1.83 -11.36 23.06
N PRO A 140 2.85 -12.12 23.49
CA PRO A 140 4.25 -11.79 23.21
C PRO A 140 4.59 -11.85 21.70
N ASP A 141 3.96 -12.76 20.95
CA ASP A 141 4.21 -12.87 19.51
C ASP A 141 3.54 -11.71 18.75
N LEU A 142 2.36 -11.25 19.19
CA LEU A 142 1.72 -10.07 18.58
C LEU A 142 2.45 -8.77 18.89
N VAL A 143 3.10 -8.66 20.05
CA VAL A 143 4.01 -7.53 20.38
C VAL A 143 5.18 -7.50 19.42
N ILE A 144 5.79 -8.67 19.16
CA ILE A 144 6.89 -8.79 18.18
C ILE A 144 6.39 -8.43 16.79
N ALA A 145 5.27 -9.01 16.35
CA ALA A 145 4.73 -8.80 15.02
C ALA A 145 4.45 -7.30 14.74
N GLU A 146 3.75 -6.61 15.65
CA GLU A 146 3.49 -5.18 15.50
C GLU A 146 4.79 -4.38 15.44
N ASN A 147 5.73 -4.58 16.37
CA ASN A 147 6.98 -3.84 16.39
C ASN A 147 7.78 -4.03 15.10
N GLN A 148 7.81 -5.23 14.54
CA GLN A 148 8.52 -5.53 13.31
C GLN A 148 7.88 -4.86 12.09
N PHE A 149 6.55 -4.87 11.97
CA PHE A 149 5.87 -4.17 10.88
C PHE A 149 5.94 -2.64 10.98
N TYR A 150 6.19 -2.09 12.18
CA TYR A 150 6.45 -0.65 12.39
C TYR A 150 7.90 -0.25 12.13
N PHE A 151 8.77 -1.19 11.82
CA PHE A 151 10.14 -0.87 11.40
C PHE A 151 10.14 0.04 10.15
N ASP A 152 11.23 0.77 9.94
CA ASP A 152 11.41 1.67 8.79
C ASP A 152 11.18 0.91 7.47
N ASN A 153 10.31 1.45 6.62
CA ASN A 153 9.95 0.85 5.34
C ASN A 153 10.93 1.15 4.21
N ASN A 154 11.93 2.00 4.44
CA ASN A 154 12.92 2.40 3.44
C ASN A 154 14.34 1.91 3.78
N SER A 155 14.50 1.08 4.80
CA SER A 155 15.81 0.58 5.20
C SER A 155 16.30 -0.48 4.23
N TRP A 156 17.38 -0.17 3.53
CA TRP A 156 17.98 -1.07 2.55
C TRP A 156 18.99 -2.05 3.16
N PHE A 157 19.62 -1.70 4.30
CA PHE A 157 20.76 -2.46 4.84
C PHE A 157 20.89 -2.31 6.36
N LEU A 158 21.17 -3.42 7.04
CA LEU A 158 21.58 -3.60 8.43
C LEU A 158 20.76 -2.83 9.51
N PRO A 159 19.55 -3.27 9.78
CA PRO A 159 18.80 -4.37 9.17
C PRO A 159 18.03 -3.92 7.94
N ALA A 160 17.82 -4.83 6.99
CA ALA A 160 16.92 -4.59 5.87
C ALA A 160 15.46 -4.67 6.32
N THR A 161 14.59 -3.90 5.67
CA THR A 161 13.15 -3.88 5.96
C THR A 161 12.53 -5.28 5.83
N GLU A 162 12.92 -6.03 4.80
CA GLU A 162 12.44 -7.39 4.52
C GLU A 162 12.75 -8.34 5.65
N ASP A 163 13.95 -8.26 6.23
CA ASP A 163 14.36 -9.12 7.36
C ASP A 163 13.50 -8.86 8.59
N GLU A 164 13.18 -7.60 8.88
CA GLU A 164 12.37 -7.22 10.01
C GLU A 164 10.90 -7.63 9.80
N TYR A 165 10.34 -7.38 8.62
CA TYR A 165 8.98 -7.81 8.30
C TYR A 165 8.83 -9.34 8.29
N GLN A 166 9.86 -10.07 7.82
CA GLN A 166 9.88 -11.53 7.89
C GLN A 166 9.84 -12.03 9.34
N LYS A 167 10.52 -11.37 10.28
CA LYS A 167 10.44 -11.69 11.73
C LYS A 167 9.02 -11.47 12.25
N GLY A 168 8.34 -10.43 11.78
CA GLY A 168 6.94 -10.17 12.08
C GLY A 168 6.03 -11.31 11.60
N LEU A 169 6.23 -11.80 10.37
CA LEU A 169 5.47 -12.94 9.82
C LEU A 169 5.71 -14.21 10.63
N VAL A 170 6.96 -14.51 11.00
CA VAL A 170 7.30 -15.67 11.84
C VAL A 170 6.64 -15.58 13.22
N ALA A 171 6.52 -14.37 13.78
CA ALA A 171 5.80 -14.17 15.05
C ALA A 171 4.30 -14.45 14.90
N LEU A 172 3.68 -14.01 13.79
CA LEU A 172 2.28 -14.34 13.49
C LEU A 172 2.07 -15.85 13.29
N ASP A 173 3.02 -16.57 12.67
CA ASP A 173 2.98 -18.02 12.54
C ASP A 173 2.93 -18.70 13.90
N ARG A 174 3.78 -18.28 14.83
CA ARG A 174 3.79 -18.81 16.20
C ARG A 174 2.48 -18.53 16.94
N TYR A 175 1.94 -17.33 16.80
CA TYR A 175 0.65 -16.99 17.38
C TYR A 175 -0.48 -17.85 16.80
N LEU A 176 -0.50 -18.05 15.48
CA LEU A 176 -1.51 -18.86 14.79
C LEU A 176 -1.46 -20.34 15.20
N LEU A 177 -0.25 -20.91 15.35
CA LEU A 177 -0.06 -22.27 15.84
C LEU A 177 -0.62 -22.44 17.26
N ARG A 178 -0.34 -21.50 18.17
CA ARG A 178 -0.87 -21.49 19.54
C ARG A 178 -2.38 -21.28 19.58
N LEU A 179 -2.92 -20.41 18.71
CA LEU A 179 -4.36 -20.19 18.59
C LEU A 179 -5.09 -21.45 18.15
N GLY A 180 -4.42 -22.30 17.35
CA GLY A 180 -4.95 -23.58 16.87
C GLY A 180 -4.84 -24.75 17.87
N ASP A 181 -4.07 -24.60 18.95
CA ASP A 181 -3.84 -25.66 19.95
C ASP A 181 -4.89 -25.60 21.07
N PRO A 182 -5.77 -26.61 21.20
CA PRO A 182 -6.76 -26.65 22.27
C PRO A 182 -6.17 -26.70 23.70
N GLY A 183 -4.91 -27.12 23.84
CA GLY A 183 -4.18 -27.16 25.12
C GLY A 183 -3.59 -25.81 25.54
N GLU A 184 -3.46 -24.88 24.60
CA GLU A 184 -2.89 -23.56 24.81
C GLU A 184 -4.00 -22.54 25.13
N GLN A 185 -3.92 -21.94 26.32
CA GLN A 185 -4.93 -20.96 26.77
C GLN A 185 -4.46 -19.50 26.66
N GLN A 186 -3.19 -19.27 26.29
CA GLN A 186 -2.62 -17.93 26.26
C GLN A 186 -2.88 -17.18 24.95
N ALA A 187 -2.94 -17.91 23.81
CA ALA A 187 -3.29 -17.33 22.52
C ALA A 187 -4.81 -17.35 22.35
N GLN A 188 -5.42 -16.17 22.28
CA GLN A 188 -6.88 -16.05 22.17
C GLN A 188 -7.24 -14.96 21.16
N PHE A 189 -8.43 -15.10 20.57
CA PHE A 189 -9.02 -14.09 19.68
C PHE A 189 -10.47 -13.82 20.10
N TYR A 190 -10.80 -12.55 20.29
CA TYR A 190 -12.11 -12.15 20.78
C TYR A 190 -12.91 -11.45 19.67
N ALA A 191 -13.71 -12.22 18.95
CA ALA A 191 -14.66 -11.69 17.94
C ALA A 191 -15.86 -11.03 18.65
N ARG A 192 -15.71 -9.77 19.09
CA ARG A 192 -16.74 -8.96 19.74
C ARG A 192 -17.10 -7.77 18.89
N ALA A 193 -18.35 -7.28 19.04
CA ALA A 193 -18.86 -6.15 18.27
C ALA A 193 -18.08 -4.85 18.56
N ASP A 194 -17.65 -4.63 19.81
CA ASP A 194 -16.82 -3.49 20.20
C ASP A 194 -15.45 -3.49 19.53
N ASN A 195 -14.78 -4.64 19.50
CA ASN A 195 -13.49 -4.80 18.82
C ASN A 195 -13.61 -4.54 17.30
N LEU A 196 -14.67 -5.07 16.69
CA LEU A 196 -14.94 -4.82 15.28
C LEU A 196 -15.22 -3.34 15.00
N SER A 197 -16.00 -2.68 15.86
CA SER A 197 -16.29 -1.26 15.74
C SER A 197 -15.04 -0.38 15.85
N LEU A 198 -14.11 -0.73 16.75
CA LEU A 198 -12.85 0.00 16.89
C LEU A 198 -12.00 -0.10 15.63
N TRP A 199 -11.78 -1.31 15.10
CA TRP A 199 -11.01 -1.49 13.88
C TRP A 199 -11.67 -0.83 12.66
N LEU A 200 -13.00 -0.93 12.52
CA LEU A 200 -13.73 -0.25 11.45
C LEU A 200 -13.63 1.28 11.56
N GLY A 201 -13.57 1.85 12.75
CA GLY A 201 -13.35 3.28 12.96
C GLY A 201 -11.95 3.74 12.49
N GLU A 202 -10.93 2.89 12.65
CA GLU A 202 -9.61 3.15 12.06
C GLU A 202 -9.65 3.08 10.53
N ALA A 203 -10.30 2.04 9.97
CA ALA A 203 -10.48 1.91 8.53
C ALA A 203 -11.28 3.10 7.94
N GLU A 204 -12.33 3.57 8.63
CA GLU A 204 -13.11 4.77 8.28
C GLU A 204 -12.20 6.01 8.18
N THR A 205 -11.36 6.21 9.18
CA THR A 205 -10.41 7.34 9.20
C THR A 205 -9.45 7.28 8.01
N ARG A 206 -8.92 6.08 7.69
CA ARG A 206 -8.05 5.88 6.53
C ARG A 206 -8.76 6.15 5.21
N LEU A 207 -9.94 5.56 5.01
CA LEU A 207 -10.76 5.77 3.81
C LEU A 207 -11.14 7.24 3.62
N GLY A 208 -11.50 7.94 4.71
CA GLY A 208 -11.80 9.36 4.68
C GLY A 208 -10.61 10.21 4.23
N SER A 209 -9.42 9.95 4.78
CA SER A 209 -8.18 10.63 4.41
C SER A 209 -7.82 10.39 2.93
N LEU A 210 -7.86 9.13 2.48
CA LEU A 210 -7.56 8.78 1.09
C LEU A 210 -8.53 9.43 0.11
N SER A 211 -9.83 9.43 0.40
CA SER A 211 -10.84 10.08 -0.43
C SER A 211 -10.59 11.59 -0.55
N GLN A 212 -10.20 12.25 0.54
CA GLN A 212 -9.88 13.69 0.52
C GLN A 212 -8.62 13.98 -0.31
N ARG A 213 -7.56 13.20 -0.15
CA ARG A 213 -6.31 13.37 -0.89
C ARG A 213 -6.51 13.12 -2.39
N LEU A 214 -7.25 12.09 -2.77
CA LEU A 214 -7.61 11.82 -4.17
C LEU A 214 -8.46 12.95 -4.78
N SER A 215 -9.38 13.52 -4.01
CA SER A 215 -10.24 14.63 -4.45
C SER A 215 -9.45 15.93 -4.66
N ALA A 216 -8.31 16.09 -3.99
CA ALA A 216 -7.42 17.23 -4.19
C ALA A 216 -6.75 17.25 -5.58
N SER A 217 -6.87 16.20 -6.37
CA SER A 217 -6.36 16.10 -7.73
C SER A 217 -6.88 17.18 -8.68
N VAL A 218 -8.12 17.62 -8.50
CA VAL A 218 -8.75 18.70 -9.32
C VAL A 218 -8.63 20.07 -8.70
N GLY A 219 -8.00 20.18 -7.51
CA GLY A 219 -7.97 21.40 -6.73
C GLY A 219 -9.22 21.56 -5.85
N LYS A 220 -9.00 21.72 -4.55
CA LYS A 220 -10.03 21.99 -3.56
C LYS A 220 -9.80 23.36 -2.97
N ARG A 221 -10.78 24.25 -3.11
CA ARG A 221 -10.77 25.52 -2.38
C ARG A 221 -11.20 25.25 -0.95
N GLN A 222 -10.33 25.56 -0.01
CA GLN A 222 -10.60 25.41 1.41
C GLN A 222 -10.41 26.75 2.09
N LEU A 223 -11.40 27.13 2.90
CA LEU A 223 -11.24 28.27 3.80
C LEU A 223 -10.26 27.86 4.90
N ASP A 224 -9.34 28.77 5.23
CA ASP A 224 -8.48 28.56 6.39
C ASP A 224 -9.33 28.72 7.66
N THR A 225 -9.53 27.61 8.33
CA THR A 225 -10.30 27.53 9.57
C THR A 225 -9.40 27.51 10.81
N ALA A 226 -8.10 27.81 10.68
CA ALA A 226 -7.15 27.72 11.78
C ALA A 226 -7.53 28.62 12.97
N LEU A 227 -8.23 29.73 12.72
CA LEU A 227 -8.75 30.64 13.74
C LEU A 227 -10.24 30.44 14.05
N ALA A 228 -10.90 29.48 13.44
CA ALA A 228 -12.32 29.23 13.69
C ALA A 228 -12.52 28.69 15.11
N GLY A 229 -13.24 29.46 15.92
CA GLY A 229 -13.50 29.10 17.33
C GLY A 229 -12.44 29.60 18.32
N ASP A 230 -11.40 30.29 17.88
CA ASP A 230 -10.45 30.94 18.77
C ASP A 230 -11.08 32.23 19.34
N SER A 231 -11.31 32.24 20.64
CA SER A 231 -11.88 33.40 21.37
C SER A 231 -10.93 34.61 21.41
N ALA A 232 -9.65 34.43 21.09
CA ALA A 232 -8.65 35.47 20.99
C ALA A 232 -8.59 36.12 19.59
N ALA A 233 -9.19 35.50 18.58
CA ALA A 233 -9.26 36.01 17.23
C ALA A 233 -10.22 37.22 17.22
N GLN A 234 -9.68 38.42 16.92
CA GLN A 234 -10.47 39.67 16.87
C GLN A 234 -11.14 39.81 15.49
N GLN A 235 -12.27 40.54 15.45
CA GLN A 235 -13.02 40.81 14.22
C GLN A 235 -12.20 41.57 13.14
N SER A 236 -11.07 42.18 13.52
CA SER A 236 -10.12 42.83 12.61
C SER A 236 -9.05 41.88 12.03
N THR A 237 -9.03 40.62 12.45
CA THR A 237 -8.13 39.62 11.86
C THR A 237 -8.59 39.33 10.44
N THR A 238 -7.76 39.63 9.47
CA THR A 238 -8.05 39.41 8.06
C THR A 238 -8.43 37.94 7.89
N THR A 239 -9.64 37.66 7.36
CA THR A 239 -10.06 36.31 7.04
C THR A 239 -9.01 35.75 6.09
N ALA A 240 -8.36 34.67 6.48
CA ALA A 240 -7.37 34.04 5.65
C ALA A 240 -8.01 33.72 4.29
N GLY A 241 -7.29 34.03 3.22
CA GLY A 241 -7.78 33.84 1.86
C GLY A 241 -8.10 32.37 1.60
N GLU A 242 -8.92 32.11 0.62
CA GLU A 242 -9.14 30.76 0.10
C GLU A 242 -7.79 30.16 -0.28
N GLN A 243 -7.43 29.04 0.32
CA GLN A 243 -6.27 28.25 -0.10
C GLN A 243 -6.74 27.20 -1.10
N GLU A 244 -6.14 27.19 -2.28
CA GLU A 244 -6.35 26.11 -3.25
C GLU A 244 -5.39 24.97 -2.92
N LEU A 245 -5.94 23.91 -2.36
CA LEU A 245 -5.21 22.68 -2.12
C LEU A 245 -5.30 21.83 -3.40
N LYS A 246 -4.21 21.73 -4.14
CA LYS A 246 -4.12 20.93 -5.36
C LYS A 246 -2.91 20.02 -5.29
N THR A 247 -3.12 18.74 -5.56
CA THR A 247 -2.03 17.76 -5.65
C THR A 247 -1.12 18.12 -6.83
N PRO A 248 0.21 18.19 -6.64
CA PRO A 248 1.16 18.31 -7.73
C PRO A 248 0.97 17.19 -8.75
N TRP A 249 1.17 17.49 -10.03
CA TRP A 249 0.91 16.53 -11.10
C TRP A 249 1.75 15.24 -10.98
N LEU A 250 2.98 15.33 -10.50
CA LEU A 250 3.90 14.21 -10.29
C LEU A 250 3.56 13.33 -9.07
N GLU A 251 2.64 13.76 -8.21
CA GLU A 251 2.21 13.02 -7.01
C GLU A 251 0.80 12.42 -7.18
N LEU A 252 0.19 12.57 -8.35
CA LEU A 252 -1.18 12.09 -8.57
C LEU A 252 -1.28 10.57 -8.60
N ASP A 253 -0.34 9.94 -9.24
CA ASP A 253 -0.22 8.48 -9.33
C ASP A 253 0.23 7.88 -8.00
N ASP A 254 1.12 8.53 -7.26
CA ASP A 254 1.52 8.13 -5.91
C ASP A 254 0.32 7.95 -4.99
N ILE A 255 -0.53 8.99 -4.90
CA ILE A 255 -1.74 8.96 -4.06
C ILE A 255 -2.74 7.93 -4.58
N PHE A 256 -2.86 7.78 -5.91
CA PHE A 256 -3.75 6.81 -6.53
C PHE A 256 -3.34 5.38 -6.19
N TYR A 257 -2.06 5.04 -6.33
CA TYR A 257 -1.56 3.68 -6.05
C TYR A 257 -1.51 3.39 -4.55
N GLU A 258 -1.20 4.35 -3.69
CA GLU A 258 -1.37 4.21 -2.24
C GLU A 258 -2.82 3.87 -1.87
N ALA A 259 -3.78 4.60 -2.43
CA ALA A 259 -5.20 4.34 -2.20
C ALA A 259 -5.62 2.95 -2.71
N ARG A 260 -5.08 2.54 -3.86
CA ARG A 260 -5.35 1.24 -4.45
C ARG A 260 -4.79 0.10 -3.59
N GLY A 261 -3.56 0.23 -3.09
CA GLY A 261 -2.96 -0.72 -2.15
C GLY A 261 -3.72 -0.81 -0.83
N SER A 262 -4.08 0.34 -0.24
CA SER A 262 -4.87 0.41 0.99
C SER A 262 -6.23 -0.27 0.84
N THR A 263 -6.98 0.05 -0.22
CA THR A 263 -8.32 -0.53 -0.44
C THR A 263 -8.25 -2.02 -0.76
N TRP A 264 -7.21 -2.47 -1.47
CA TRP A 264 -6.95 -3.88 -1.68
C TRP A 264 -6.75 -4.63 -0.35
N ALA A 265 -5.91 -4.11 0.54
CA ALA A 265 -5.67 -4.72 1.84
C ALA A 265 -6.92 -4.70 2.72
N ILE A 266 -7.67 -3.59 2.76
CA ILE A 266 -8.94 -3.51 3.50
C ILE A 266 -9.94 -4.56 2.98
N LEU A 267 -10.04 -4.78 1.67
CA LEU A 267 -10.90 -5.82 1.10
C LEU A 267 -10.54 -7.23 1.58
N VAL A 268 -9.25 -7.56 1.61
CA VAL A 268 -8.76 -8.86 2.12
C VAL A 268 -9.14 -9.02 3.59
N ILE A 269 -8.91 -7.98 4.40
CA ILE A 269 -9.22 -7.99 5.83
C ILE A 269 -10.73 -8.09 6.09
N LEU A 270 -11.56 -7.32 5.38
CA LEU A 270 -13.02 -7.36 5.54
C LEU A 270 -13.63 -8.74 5.26
N ARG A 271 -13.08 -9.45 4.27
CA ARG A 271 -13.52 -10.82 3.95
C ARG A 271 -13.13 -11.82 5.02
N ALA A 272 -11.94 -11.69 5.59
CA ALA A 272 -11.51 -12.49 6.73
C ALA A 272 -12.36 -12.21 7.98
N ILE A 273 -12.66 -10.93 8.23
CA ILE A 273 -13.55 -10.49 9.31
C ILE A 273 -14.98 -11.03 9.10
N GLU A 274 -15.50 -11.02 7.88
CA GLU A 274 -16.83 -11.62 7.60
C GLU A 274 -16.90 -13.07 8.06
N HIS A 275 -15.79 -13.81 7.92
CA HIS A 275 -15.69 -15.18 8.40
C HIS A 275 -15.63 -15.26 9.93
N ASP A 276 -14.64 -14.63 10.56
CA ASP A 276 -14.36 -14.79 11.99
C ASP A 276 -15.42 -14.13 12.89
N PHE A 277 -16.04 -13.04 12.44
CA PHE A 277 -17.12 -12.35 13.13
C PHE A 277 -18.52 -12.80 12.71
N GLY A 278 -18.65 -13.90 11.94
CA GLY A 278 -19.92 -14.36 11.37
C GLY A 278 -21.07 -14.42 12.37
N LEU A 279 -20.83 -14.98 13.56
CA LEU A 279 -21.85 -15.08 14.64
C LEU A 279 -22.25 -13.70 15.19
N VAL A 280 -21.30 -12.78 15.31
CA VAL A 280 -21.55 -11.40 15.79
C VAL A 280 -22.35 -10.63 14.75
N LEU A 281 -21.96 -10.76 13.48
CA LEU A 281 -22.65 -10.12 12.35
C LEU A 281 -24.10 -10.60 12.21
N GLU A 282 -24.37 -11.88 12.41
CA GLU A 282 -25.73 -12.45 12.41
C GLU A 282 -26.55 -11.91 13.58
N LYS A 283 -26.03 -11.98 14.80
CA LYS A 283 -26.73 -11.49 16.01
C LYS A 283 -27.07 -9.99 15.94
N LYS A 284 -26.25 -9.21 15.24
CA LYS A 284 -26.45 -7.77 15.05
C LYS A 284 -27.18 -7.43 13.75
N ASN A 285 -27.56 -8.40 12.93
CA ASN A 285 -28.13 -8.22 11.58
C ASN A 285 -27.26 -7.29 10.69
N ALA A 286 -25.96 -7.43 10.80
CA ALA A 286 -24.98 -6.49 10.27
C ALA A 286 -24.19 -7.03 9.06
N ARG A 287 -24.38 -8.32 8.70
CA ARG A 287 -23.66 -8.97 7.59
C ARG A 287 -23.91 -8.28 6.25
N VAL A 288 -25.15 -7.85 5.98
CA VAL A 288 -25.49 -7.17 4.73
C VAL A 288 -24.76 -5.82 4.62
N SER A 289 -24.65 -5.07 5.72
CA SER A 289 -23.95 -3.80 5.75
C SER A 289 -22.44 -3.97 5.53
N LEU A 290 -21.82 -5.00 6.13
CA LEU A 290 -20.41 -5.33 5.88
C LEU A 290 -20.16 -5.68 4.40
N ARG A 291 -21.03 -6.49 3.80
CA ARG A 291 -20.97 -6.83 2.38
C ARG A 291 -21.16 -5.62 1.47
N GLN A 292 -21.97 -4.63 1.89
CA GLN A 292 -22.10 -3.39 1.14
C GLN A 292 -20.79 -2.61 1.12
N ILE A 293 -20.05 -2.52 2.25
CA ILE A 293 -18.73 -1.89 2.28
C ILE A 293 -17.78 -2.60 1.30
N ILE A 294 -17.76 -3.94 1.33
CA ILE A 294 -16.93 -4.73 0.41
C ILE A 294 -17.28 -4.40 -1.05
N ARG A 295 -18.57 -4.38 -1.40
CA ARG A 295 -19.02 -4.08 -2.77
C ARG A 295 -18.65 -2.66 -3.25
N GLU A 296 -18.69 -1.67 -2.35
CA GLU A 296 -18.28 -0.31 -2.70
C GLU A 296 -16.76 -0.20 -2.94
N LEU A 297 -15.97 -1.06 -2.27
CA LEU A 297 -14.51 -1.09 -2.45
C LEU A 297 -14.06 -1.94 -3.65
N GLU A 298 -14.81 -2.97 -4.05
CA GLU A 298 -14.42 -3.86 -5.16
C GLU A 298 -14.03 -3.11 -6.44
N PRO A 299 -14.77 -2.08 -6.91
CA PRO A 299 -14.41 -1.35 -8.13
C PRO A 299 -13.11 -0.57 -8.03
N THR A 300 -12.57 -0.33 -6.82
CA THR A 300 -11.24 0.29 -6.66
C THR A 300 -10.13 -0.60 -7.21
N GLN A 301 -10.41 -1.89 -7.42
CA GLN A 301 -9.47 -2.89 -7.92
C GLN A 301 -9.70 -3.25 -9.40
N ASP A 302 -10.62 -2.56 -10.08
CA ASP A 302 -10.84 -2.79 -11.51
C ASP A 302 -9.56 -2.53 -12.32
N PRO A 303 -9.34 -3.28 -13.41
CA PRO A 303 -8.16 -3.12 -14.24
C PRO A 303 -8.04 -1.70 -14.81
N LEU A 304 -6.87 -1.10 -14.65
CA LEU A 304 -6.54 0.19 -15.23
C LEU A 304 -6.00 0.00 -16.65
N TRP A 305 -6.74 0.48 -17.65
CA TRP A 305 -6.35 0.36 -19.06
C TRP A 305 -5.50 1.52 -19.57
N SER A 306 -5.32 2.57 -18.75
CA SER A 306 -4.47 3.71 -19.09
C SER A 306 -3.03 3.47 -18.64
N PRO A 307 -2.02 3.82 -19.46
CA PRO A 307 -0.61 3.71 -19.07
C PRO A 307 -0.20 4.75 -18.02
N MET A 308 -1.03 5.73 -17.73
CA MET A 308 -0.81 6.78 -16.73
C MET A 308 -2.12 7.17 -16.05
N ILE A 309 -2.01 7.75 -14.87
CA ILE A 309 -3.15 8.29 -14.14
C ILE A 309 -3.60 9.60 -14.81
N LEU A 310 -4.79 9.57 -15.43
CA LEU A 310 -5.37 10.74 -16.09
C LEU A 310 -6.08 11.62 -15.06
N ASN A 311 -5.88 12.92 -15.17
CA ASN A 311 -6.46 13.95 -14.29
C ASN A 311 -7.26 14.98 -15.09
N GLY A 312 -8.32 14.55 -15.72
CA GLY A 312 -9.28 15.45 -16.39
C GLY A 312 -10.08 16.29 -15.39
N SER A 313 -10.83 17.29 -15.91
CA SER A 313 -11.62 18.20 -15.07
C SER A 313 -12.87 17.58 -14.42
N GLY A 314 -13.08 16.29 -14.56
CA GLY A 314 -14.30 15.59 -14.07
C GLY A 314 -15.51 15.73 -14.99
N LEU A 315 -15.72 16.89 -15.61
CA LEU A 315 -16.78 17.16 -16.59
C LEU A 315 -16.23 17.37 -18.00
N GLY A 316 -14.92 17.17 -18.21
CA GLY A 316 -14.24 17.32 -19.47
C GLY A 316 -14.18 16.02 -20.29
N VAL A 317 -13.43 16.08 -21.39
CA VAL A 317 -13.27 14.93 -22.33
C VAL A 317 -12.34 13.85 -21.77
N LEU A 318 -11.37 14.22 -20.92
CA LEU A 318 -10.43 13.29 -20.32
C LEU A 318 -10.99 12.72 -19.00
N ALA A 319 -10.78 11.41 -18.80
CA ALA A 319 -11.10 10.75 -17.55
C ALA A 319 -10.31 11.35 -16.38
N ASN A 320 -10.85 11.25 -15.17
CA ASN A 320 -10.14 11.54 -13.94
C ASN A 320 -10.18 10.28 -13.05
N HIS A 321 -9.07 9.53 -13.05
CA HIS A 321 -8.98 8.29 -12.30
C HIS A 321 -9.03 8.53 -10.79
N SER A 322 -8.37 9.60 -10.31
CA SER A 322 -8.37 9.94 -8.87
C SER A 322 -9.76 10.29 -8.34
N LEU A 323 -10.58 11.02 -9.10
CA LEU A 323 -11.98 11.32 -8.70
C LEU A 323 -12.86 10.06 -8.71
N VAL A 324 -12.68 9.17 -9.69
CA VAL A 324 -13.42 7.89 -9.73
C VAL A 324 -13.07 7.06 -8.51
N MET A 325 -11.78 6.90 -8.21
CA MET A 325 -11.29 6.21 -7.01
C MET A 325 -11.82 6.86 -5.74
N ALA A 326 -11.73 8.19 -5.63
CA ALA A 326 -12.26 8.96 -4.49
C ALA A 326 -13.76 8.73 -4.28
N SER A 327 -14.54 8.64 -5.36
CA SER A 327 -15.98 8.38 -5.30
C SER A 327 -16.29 7.01 -4.70
N HIS A 328 -15.61 5.94 -5.14
CA HIS A 328 -15.77 4.59 -4.59
C HIS A 328 -15.38 4.55 -3.11
N ILE A 329 -14.22 5.10 -2.76
CA ILE A 329 -13.72 5.15 -1.38
C ILE A 329 -14.67 5.97 -0.49
N SER A 330 -15.19 7.09 -0.97
CA SER A 330 -16.13 7.92 -0.21
C SER A 330 -17.46 7.20 0.09
N ARG A 331 -17.98 6.43 -0.89
CA ARG A 331 -19.19 5.61 -0.67
C ARG A 331 -18.94 4.48 0.32
N ALA A 332 -17.79 3.81 0.21
CA ALA A 332 -17.40 2.79 1.18
C ALA A 332 -17.22 3.39 2.58
N ASN A 333 -16.61 4.57 2.67
CA ASN A 333 -16.47 5.30 3.93
C ASN A 333 -17.83 5.64 4.56
N ALA A 334 -18.77 6.18 3.78
CA ALA A 334 -20.12 6.47 4.24
C ALA A 334 -20.87 5.21 4.71
N ALA A 335 -20.69 4.09 4.00
CA ALA A 335 -21.24 2.80 4.41
C ALA A 335 -20.62 2.31 5.72
N THR A 336 -19.30 2.53 5.94
CA THR A 336 -18.59 2.17 7.17
C THR A 336 -19.10 3.01 8.35
N VAL A 337 -19.22 4.32 8.19
CA VAL A 337 -19.79 5.24 9.20
C VAL A 337 -21.19 4.77 9.60
N SER A 338 -22.05 4.52 8.62
CA SER A 338 -23.41 4.04 8.88
C SER A 338 -23.43 2.70 9.62
N TYR A 339 -22.49 1.82 9.29
CA TYR A 339 -22.37 0.52 9.94
C TYR A 339 -21.90 0.64 11.40
N THR A 340 -20.86 1.43 11.66
CA THR A 340 -20.29 1.60 13.01
C THR A 340 -21.27 2.29 13.95
N HIS A 341 -21.97 3.32 13.48
CA HIS A 341 -22.87 4.12 14.32
C HIS A 341 -24.27 3.54 14.50
N LEU A 342 -24.82 2.85 13.50
CA LEU A 342 -26.22 2.39 13.52
C LEU A 342 -26.37 0.91 13.86
N THR A 343 -25.44 0.06 13.42
CA THR A 343 -25.63 -1.40 13.53
C THR A 343 -24.79 -2.06 14.62
N LEU A 344 -23.64 -1.51 14.96
CA LEU A 344 -22.77 -2.05 16.00
C LEU A 344 -22.92 -1.42 17.40
N PRO A 345 -23.62 -0.28 17.63
CA PRO A 345 -23.62 0.31 18.94
C PRO A 345 -24.09 -0.70 19.99
N THR A 346 -23.27 -0.93 20.96
CA THR A 346 -23.67 -1.64 22.18
C THR A 346 -24.62 -0.71 22.91
N LYS A 347 -25.94 -0.94 22.84
CA LYS A 347 -26.87 -0.29 23.78
C LYS A 347 -26.39 -0.65 25.18
N ARG A 348 -25.84 0.32 25.90
CA ARG A 348 -25.83 0.27 27.37
C ARG A 348 -27.31 0.26 27.76
N ILE A 349 -27.81 -0.91 28.15
CA ILE A 349 -29.04 -1.00 28.91
C ILE A 349 -28.66 -0.43 30.29
N VAL A 350 -29.10 0.78 30.57
CA VAL A 350 -29.07 1.36 31.89
C VAL A 350 -30.14 0.70 32.72
#